data_423c5618818654b6e1c0cdaa60580154
#
_entry.id   423c5618818654b6e1c0cdaa60580154
#
_cell.length_a   1.000
_cell.length_b   1.000
_cell.length_c   1.000
_cell.angle_alpha   90.00
_cell.angle_beta   90.00
_cell.angle_gamma   90.00
#
_symmetry.space_group_name_H-M   'P 1'
#
loop_
_entity.id
_entity.type
_entity.pdbx_description
1 polymer ?
#
loop_
_entity_poly.entity_id
_entity_poly.type
_entity_poly.pdbx_seq_one_letter_code
_entity_poly.pdbx_strand_id
1 'polypeptide(L)'
;MFKNILQKSVHGVIVSGYTENTGGKQFYQPMYRWLFFELEDGFAVFSSNDGDIEVELADEITCLFDIEEGDIFTLMHITNEDLGVIHSVECQRDALGNLIEVTICTHKKNITLNSLTLEGFEINIA
;
A
#
# COMPACT_ATOMS: atom_id res chain seq x y z
N MET A 1 5.66 15.26 -4.81
CA MET A 1 4.92 14.26 -4.00
C MET A 1 5.76 13.01 -3.75
N PHE A 2 6.37 12.43 -4.79
CA PHE A 2 7.11 11.16 -4.63
C PHE A 2 8.61 11.33 -4.45
N LYS A 3 9.11 12.54 -4.29
CA LYS A 3 10.54 12.82 -4.11
C LYS A 3 11.14 12.09 -2.92
N ASN A 4 10.35 11.90 -1.87
CA ASN A 4 10.82 11.30 -0.63
C ASN A 4 11.09 9.80 -0.72
N ILE A 5 10.58 9.14 -1.76
CA ILE A 5 10.77 7.70 -1.93
C ILE A 5 11.74 7.36 -3.08
N LEU A 6 12.06 8.33 -3.93
CA LEU A 6 13.04 8.11 -5.01
C LEU A 6 14.39 7.73 -4.42
N GLN A 7 15.06 6.78 -5.05
CA GLN A 7 16.36 6.22 -4.65
C GLN A 7 16.33 5.38 -3.37
N LYS A 8 15.15 5.13 -2.80
CA LYS A 8 15.01 4.20 -1.67
C LYS A 8 14.74 2.80 -2.18
N SER A 9 15.25 1.79 -1.46
CA SER A 9 15.04 0.38 -1.81
C SER A 9 13.75 -0.14 -1.21
N VAL A 10 12.99 -0.90 -2.00
CA VAL A 10 11.76 -1.55 -1.54
C VAL A 10 12.07 -3.00 -1.20
N HIS A 11 11.86 -3.37 0.07
CA HIS A 11 12.12 -4.70 0.59
C HIS A 11 10.86 -5.57 0.72
N GLY A 12 9.72 -5.00 0.44
CA GLY A 12 8.45 -5.71 0.47
C GLY A 12 7.27 -4.75 0.38
N VAL A 13 6.11 -5.32 0.11
CA VAL A 13 4.84 -4.59 0.07
C VAL A 13 3.87 -5.30 1.01
N ILE A 14 3.26 -4.52 1.91
CA ILE A 14 2.42 -5.03 2.98
C ILE A 14 1.04 -4.40 2.87
N VAL A 15 0.00 -5.20 3.06
CA VAL A 15 -1.35 -4.71 3.28
C VAL A 15 -1.73 -4.95 4.74
N SER A 16 -2.34 -3.95 5.36
CA SER A 16 -2.89 -4.10 6.70
C SER A 16 -4.35 -4.55 6.61
N GLY A 17 -4.81 -5.22 7.64
CA GLY A 17 -6.18 -5.69 7.72
C GLY A 17 -6.47 -6.19 9.13
N TYR A 18 -7.53 -6.97 9.25
CA TYR A 18 -7.87 -7.57 10.54
C TYR A 18 -8.28 -9.03 10.34
N THR A 19 -8.07 -9.81 11.38
CA THR A 19 -8.48 -11.20 11.40
C THR A 19 -9.71 -11.33 12.29
N GLU A 20 -10.80 -11.83 11.71
CA GLU A 20 -12.03 -12.15 12.42
C GLU A 20 -11.98 -13.59 12.89
N ASN A 21 -12.52 -13.84 14.09
CA ASN A 21 -12.66 -15.17 14.64
C ASN A 21 -14.15 -15.48 14.80
N THR A 22 -14.71 -16.25 13.86
CA THR A 22 -16.13 -16.55 13.82
C THR A 22 -16.34 -18.07 13.77
N GLY A 23 -17.03 -18.60 14.77
CA GLY A 23 -17.36 -20.02 14.81
C GLY A 23 -16.16 -20.96 14.85
N GLY A 24 -15.07 -20.54 15.48
CA GLY A 24 -13.84 -21.30 15.56
C GLY A 24 -12.97 -21.22 14.30
N LYS A 25 -13.36 -20.41 13.31
CA LYS A 25 -12.60 -20.17 12.08
C LYS A 25 -12.05 -18.75 12.07
N GLN A 26 -10.87 -18.60 11.51
CA GLN A 26 -10.23 -17.31 11.33
C GLN A 26 -10.32 -16.86 9.88
N PHE A 27 -10.73 -15.61 9.67
CA PHE A 27 -10.82 -15.01 8.36
C PHE A 27 -10.02 -13.71 8.34
N TYR A 28 -9.09 -13.58 7.40
CA TYR A 28 -8.35 -12.36 7.20
C TYR A 28 -9.11 -11.44 6.23
N GLN A 29 -9.30 -10.18 6.66
CA GLN A 29 -9.93 -9.14 5.85
C GLN A 29 -8.90 -8.07 5.53
N PRO A 30 -8.31 -8.07 4.33
CA PRO A 30 -7.35 -7.02 3.96
C PRO A 30 -8.06 -5.71 3.69
N MET A 31 -7.44 -4.63 4.14
CA MET A 31 -7.93 -3.26 3.93
C MET A 31 -7.06 -2.59 2.87
N TYR A 32 -7.40 -2.79 1.60
CA TYR A 32 -6.64 -2.29 0.46
C TYR A 32 -6.68 -0.77 0.29
N ARG A 33 -7.30 -0.06 1.20
CA ARG A 33 -7.27 1.39 1.23
C ARG A 33 -5.89 1.92 1.62
N TRP A 34 -5.07 1.10 2.27
CA TRP A 34 -3.71 1.45 2.70
C TRP A 34 -2.75 0.35 2.28
N LEU A 35 -1.61 0.78 1.70
CA LEU A 35 -0.50 -0.13 1.38
C LEU A 35 0.77 0.43 1.97
N PHE A 36 1.61 -0.44 2.48
CA PHE A 36 2.89 -0.09 3.11
C PHE A 36 4.03 -0.68 2.29
N PHE A 37 4.90 0.19 1.80
CA PHE A 37 6.12 -0.26 1.13
C PHE A 37 7.24 -0.24 2.17
N GLU A 38 7.84 -1.40 2.41
CA GLU A 38 8.93 -1.55 3.37
C GLU A 38 10.21 -1.00 2.76
N LEU A 39 10.76 0.04 3.39
CA LEU A 39 11.98 0.72 2.96
C LEU A 39 13.11 0.42 3.97
N GLU A 40 14.34 0.86 3.65
CA GLU A 40 15.49 0.66 4.54
C GLU A 40 15.33 1.36 5.89
N ASP A 41 14.67 2.51 5.91
CA ASP A 41 14.58 3.41 7.06
C ASP A 41 13.13 3.68 7.50
N GLY A 42 12.22 2.77 7.20
CA GLY A 42 10.81 2.93 7.56
C GLY A 42 9.89 2.45 6.47
N PHE A 43 8.77 3.15 6.28
CA PHE A 43 7.72 2.75 5.36
C PHE A 43 7.23 3.94 4.54
N ALA A 44 6.85 3.67 3.27
CA ALA A 44 6.03 4.58 2.49
C ALA A 44 4.59 4.08 2.59
N VAL A 45 3.69 4.94 3.05
CA VAL A 45 2.28 4.62 3.24
C VAL A 45 1.49 5.24 2.09
N PHE A 46 0.89 4.39 1.27
CA PHE A 46 0.00 4.82 0.20
C PHE A 46 -1.43 4.68 0.67
N SER A 47 -2.23 5.72 0.52
CA SER A 47 -3.64 5.71 0.87
C SER A 47 -4.50 6.17 -0.31
N SER A 48 -5.70 5.60 -0.41
CA SER A 48 -6.71 5.99 -1.38
C SER A 48 -7.82 6.76 -0.66
N ASN A 49 -7.86 8.07 -0.87
CA ASN A 49 -8.85 8.96 -0.27
C ASN A 49 -9.83 9.44 -1.34
N ASP A 50 -11.01 8.83 -1.38
CA ASP A 50 -12.04 9.11 -2.40
C ASP A 50 -11.48 9.06 -3.83
N GLY A 51 -10.64 8.05 -4.08
CA GLY A 51 -10.03 7.85 -5.38
C GLY A 51 -8.76 8.65 -5.64
N ASP A 52 -8.35 9.52 -4.70
CA ASP A 52 -7.11 10.29 -4.81
C ASP A 52 -6.01 9.61 -4.01
N ILE A 53 -4.92 9.25 -4.68
CA ILE A 53 -3.79 8.54 -4.06
C ILE A 53 -2.90 9.54 -3.33
N GLU A 54 -2.61 9.26 -2.08
CA GLU A 54 -1.67 10.01 -1.27
C GLU A 54 -0.54 9.10 -0.78
N VAL A 55 0.63 9.70 -0.53
CA VAL A 55 1.78 8.99 0.01
C VAL A 55 2.42 9.80 1.12
N GLU A 56 2.83 9.11 2.19
CA GLU A 56 3.62 9.73 3.25
C GLU A 56 4.61 8.70 3.81
N LEU A 57 5.67 9.21 4.44
CA LEU A 57 6.65 8.37 5.12
C LEU A 57 6.23 8.13 6.57
N ALA A 58 6.50 6.94 7.08
CA ALA A 58 6.24 6.58 8.47
C ALA A 58 7.38 5.71 9.00
N ASP A 59 7.65 5.82 10.31
CA ASP A 59 8.68 5.01 10.96
C ASP A 59 8.20 3.59 11.23
N GLU A 60 6.89 3.42 11.41
CA GLU A 60 6.28 2.13 11.74
C GLU A 60 4.90 2.00 11.12
N ILE A 61 4.41 0.77 11.05
CA ILE A 61 3.05 0.49 10.59
C ILE A 61 2.11 0.61 11.79
N THR A 62 1.06 1.42 11.62
CA THR A 62 0.00 1.57 12.61
C THR A 62 -1.35 1.18 12.00
N CYS A 63 -2.33 0.90 12.85
CA CYS A 63 -3.69 0.63 12.41
C CYS A 63 -4.37 1.96 12.04
N LEU A 64 -4.74 2.11 10.77
CA LEU A 64 -5.31 3.33 10.22
C LEU A 64 -6.84 3.25 10.04
N PHE A 65 -7.45 2.19 10.52
CA PHE A 65 -8.89 1.95 10.43
C PHE A 65 -9.43 1.50 11.77
N ASP A 66 -10.74 1.62 11.94
CA ASP A 66 -11.41 1.15 13.16
C ASP A 66 -11.47 -0.37 13.16
N ILE A 67 -11.16 -0.96 14.30
CA ILE A 67 -11.18 -2.39 14.49
C ILE A 67 -12.17 -2.73 15.60
N GLU A 68 -13.00 -3.74 15.37
CA GLU A 68 -14.01 -4.15 16.34
C GLU A 68 -13.39 -4.99 17.46
N GLU A 69 -14.07 -5.01 18.61
CA GLU A 69 -13.65 -5.85 19.73
C GLU A 69 -13.61 -7.32 19.32
N GLY A 70 -12.51 -7.97 19.63
CA GLY A 70 -12.30 -9.37 19.27
C GLY A 70 -11.58 -9.60 17.94
N ASP A 71 -11.48 -8.58 17.09
CA ASP A 71 -10.70 -8.65 15.88
C ASP A 71 -9.23 -8.33 16.16
N ILE A 72 -8.35 -8.90 15.36
CA ILE A 72 -6.90 -8.75 15.53
C ILE A 72 -6.32 -8.00 14.35
N PHE A 73 -5.64 -6.88 14.62
CA PHE A 73 -4.88 -6.16 13.60
C PHE A 73 -3.82 -7.08 13.00
N THR A 74 -3.86 -7.27 11.69
CA THR A 74 -3.05 -8.27 11.00
C THR A 74 -2.40 -7.65 9.77
N LEU A 75 -1.13 -7.98 9.56
CA LEU A 75 -0.36 -7.57 8.39
C LEU A 75 -0.13 -8.77 7.49
N MET A 76 -0.21 -8.53 6.18
CA MET A 76 0.10 -9.56 5.19
C MET A 76 1.06 -8.98 4.15
N HIS A 77 2.13 -9.72 3.85
CA HIS A 77 3.00 -9.37 2.74
C HIS A 77 2.32 -9.75 1.42
N ILE A 78 2.09 -8.76 0.56
CA ILE A 78 1.72 -9.01 -0.85
C ILE A 78 2.94 -9.58 -1.56
N THR A 79 4.10 -9.01 -1.28
CA THR A 79 5.40 -9.58 -1.65
C THR A 79 6.41 -9.26 -0.57
N ASN A 80 7.30 -10.20 -0.28
CA ASN A 80 8.47 -9.99 0.58
C ASN A 80 9.77 -10.03 -0.23
N GLU A 81 9.66 -9.96 -1.55
CA GLU A 81 10.78 -9.89 -2.45
C GLU A 81 11.45 -8.52 -2.36
N ASP A 82 12.77 -8.50 -2.34
CA ASP A 82 13.54 -7.26 -2.47
C ASP A 82 13.45 -6.80 -3.93
N LEU A 83 12.76 -5.69 -4.14
CA LEU A 83 12.53 -5.15 -5.49
C LEU A 83 13.62 -4.18 -5.93
N GLY A 84 14.51 -3.80 -5.01
CA GLY A 84 15.58 -2.87 -5.28
C GLY A 84 15.12 -1.41 -5.24
N VAL A 85 15.94 -0.55 -5.81
CA VAL A 85 15.79 0.90 -5.69
C VAL A 85 14.65 1.42 -6.58
N ILE A 86 13.87 2.36 -6.05
CA ILE A 86 12.87 3.10 -6.84
C ILE A 86 13.62 4.14 -7.67
N HIS A 87 13.58 4.01 -8.98
CA HIS A 87 14.25 4.96 -9.87
C HIS A 87 13.31 5.95 -10.55
N SER A 88 12.02 5.67 -10.64
CA SER A 88 11.04 6.61 -11.17
C SER A 88 9.63 6.27 -10.70
N VAL A 89 8.76 7.27 -10.75
CA VAL A 89 7.33 7.13 -10.43
C VAL A 89 6.55 7.82 -11.54
N GLU A 90 5.61 7.09 -12.14
CA GLU A 90 4.71 7.60 -13.16
C GLU A 90 3.32 7.76 -12.58
N CYS A 91 2.64 8.84 -12.94
CA CYS A 91 1.34 9.20 -12.38
C CYS A 91 0.32 9.45 -13.48
N GLN A 92 -0.93 9.05 -13.22
CA GLN A 92 -2.07 9.43 -14.05
C GLN A 92 -3.12 10.12 -13.18
N ARG A 93 -3.68 11.21 -13.73
CA ARG A 93 -4.72 11.98 -13.05
C ARG A 93 -5.99 11.98 -13.90
N ASP A 94 -7.13 12.09 -13.22
CA ASP A 94 -8.42 12.25 -13.90
C ASP A 94 -8.66 13.72 -14.29
N ALA A 95 -9.83 14.00 -14.87
CA ALA A 95 -10.19 15.34 -15.33
C ALA A 95 -10.31 16.35 -14.17
N LEU A 96 -10.53 15.87 -12.94
CA LEU A 96 -10.63 16.70 -11.74
C LEU A 96 -9.30 16.90 -11.03
N GLY A 97 -8.23 16.30 -11.55
CA GLY A 97 -6.90 16.40 -10.97
C GLY A 97 -6.59 15.36 -9.90
N ASN A 98 -7.48 14.42 -9.64
CA ASN A 98 -7.25 13.34 -8.69
C ASN A 98 -6.18 12.37 -9.23
N LEU A 99 -5.24 11.99 -8.39
CA LEU A 99 -4.23 11.01 -8.71
C LEU A 99 -4.86 9.61 -8.63
N ILE A 100 -5.15 9.01 -9.78
CA ILE A 100 -5.91 7.74 -9.85
C ILE A 100 -5.04 6.53 -10.11
N GLU A 101 -3.83 6.72 -10.60
CA GLU A 101 -2.91 5.61 -10.84
C GLU A 101 -1.49 6.06 -10.65
N VAL A 102 -0.71 5.21 -9.98
CA VAL A 102 0.71 5.42 -9.73
C VAL A 102 1.46 4.16 -10.11
N THR A 103 2.49 4.30 -10.94
CA THR A 103 3.40 3.20 -11.25
C THR A 103 4.76 3.50 -10.66
N ILE A 104 5.20 2.67 -9.74
CA ILE A 104 6.49 2.78 -9.07
C ILE A 104 7.46 1.83 -9.76
N CYS A 105 8.45 2.41 -10.43
CA CYS A 105 9.41 1.65 -11.21
C CYS A 105 10.64 1.36 -10.35
N THR A 106 10.81 0.09 -10.00
CA THR A 106 11.98 -0.37 -9.24
C THR A 106 12.97 -1.10 -10.14
N HIS A 107 14.11 -1.44 -9.58
CA HIS A 107 15.15 -2.15 -10.32
C HIS A 107 14.65 -3.49 -10.89
N LYS A 108 13.82 -4.22 -10.16
CA LYS A 108 13.37 -5.54 -10.58
C LYS A 108 11.97 -5.57 -11.20
N LYS A 109 11.04 -4.77 -10.68
CA LYS A 109 9.63 -4.83 -11.09
C LYS A 109 8.98 -3.48 -11.03
N ASN A 110 7.88 -3.35 -11.75
CA ASN A 110 7.02 -2.17 -11.67
C ASN A 110 5.80 -2.50 -10.81
N ILE A 111 5.46 -1.58 -9.92
CA ILE A 111 4.30 -1.73 -9.02
C ILE A 111 3.28 -0.68 -9.43
N THR A 112 2.13 -1.11 -9.91
CA THR A 112 1.05 -0.20 -10.30
C THR A 112 -0.07 -0.25 -9.28
N LEU A 113 -0.41 0.93 -8.74
CA LEU A 113 -1.51 1.13 -7.81
C LEU A 113 -2.61 1.91 -8.53
N ASN A 114 -3.81 1.37 -8.52
CA ASN A 114 -4.97 2.01 -9.13
C ASN A 114 -6.06 2.19 -8.07
N SER A 115 -6.62 3.39 -7.96
CA SER A 115 -7.57 3.77 -6.91
C SER A 115 -9.02 3.83 -7.39
N LEU A 116 -9.33 3.27 -8.55
CA LEU A 116 -10.68 3.39 -9.13
C LEU A 116 -11.70 2.44 -8.52
N THR A 117 -11.31 1.52 -7.64
CA THR A 117 -12.25 0.65 -6.95
C THR A 117 -12.73 1.30 -5.65
N LEU A 118 -13.98 1.01 -5.26
CA LEU A 118 -14.54 1.50 -4.00
C LEU A 118 -13.92 0.82 -2.78
N GLU A 119 -13.30 -0.34 -2.96
CA GLU A 119 -12.72 -1.12 -1.87
C GLU A 119 -11.27 -0.74 -1.55
N GLY A 120 -10.67 0.13 -2.36
CA GLY A 120 -9.30 0.55 -2.20
C GLY A 120 -8.46 0.29 -3.44
N PHE A 121 -7.18 0.02 -3.23
CA PHE A 121 -6.26 -0.17 -4.35
C PHE A 121 -6.45 -1.50 -5.07
N GLU A 122 -6.36 -1.45 -6.37
CA GLU A 122 -5.94 -2.58 -7.19
C GLU A 122 -4.43 -2.48 -7.34
N ILE A 123 -3.71 -3.57 -7.05
CA ILE A 123 -2.26 -3.61 -7.14
C ILE A 123 -1.81 -4.64 -8.16
N ASN A 124 -0.85 -4.25 -8.99
CA ASN A 124 -0.22 -5.14 -9.96
C ASN A 124 1.30 -5.00 -9.85
N ILE A 125 1.98 -6.12 -9.67
CA ILE A 125 3.44 -6.18 -9.59
C ILE A 125 3.93 -7.00 -10.77
N ALA A 126 4.64 -6.35 -11.68
CA ALA A 126 5.05 -6.99 -12.93
C ALA A 126 6.52 -6.74 -13.31
#